data_1b47978b4de6cf4ccb90e7887a442953
#
_entry.id   1b47978b4de6cf4ccb90e7887a442953
#
_cell.length_a   1.000
_cell.length_b   1.000
_cell.length_c   1.000
_cell.angle_alpha   90.00
_cell.angle_beta   90.00
_cell.angle_gamma   90.00
#
_symmetry.space_group_name_H-M   'P 1'
#
loop_
_entity.id
_entity.type
_entity.pdbx_description
1 polymer ?
#
loop_
_entity_poly.entity_id
_entity_poly.type
_entity_poly.pdbx_seq_one_letter_code
_entity_poly.pdbx_strand_id
1 'polypeptide(L)'
;MIIVSQDKLQIFNFKTAKNIWIEEDEVEINQIEQVVYSIYIDGEIVGTYETEERAKEVLQEIINAYLDCNEENIYEKFAYVKNKVYETPKE
;
A
#
# COMPACT_ATOMS: atom_id res chain seq x y z
N MET A 1 1.40 0.18 11.72
CA MET A 1 0.46 -0.36 10.72
C MET A 1 1.14 -1.39 9.84
N ILE A 2 0.45 -2.44 9.55
CA ILE A 2 0.92 -3.49 8.66
C ILE A 2 0.13 -3.39 7.35
N ILE A 3 0.83 -3.48 6.23
CA ILE A 3 0.21 -3.50 4.90
C ILE A 3 0.38 -4.89 4.30
N VAL A 4 -0.73 -5.49 3.91
CA VAL A 4 -0.71 -6.77 3.18
C VAL A 4 -0.74 -6.45 1.69
N SER A 5 0.18 -7.03 0.93
CA SER A 5 0.27 -6.78 -0.52
C SER A 5 -0.98 -7.28 -1.25
N GLN A 6 -1.16 -6.76 -2.47
CA GLN A 6 -2.30 -7.10 -3.32
C GLN A 6 -2.40 -8.61 -3.59
N ASP A 7 -1.26 -9.27 -3.78
CA ASP A 7 -1.21 -10.73 -4.00
C ASP A 7 -1.25 -11.55 -2.71
N LYS A 8 -1.25 -10.88 -1.55
CA LYS A 8 -1.29 -11.49 -0.22
C LYS A 8 -0.06 -12.33 0.13
N LEU A 9 1.02 -12.17 -0.63
CA LEU A 9 2.25 -12.94 -0.39
C LEU A 9 3.28 -12.19 0.44
N GLN A 10 3.08 -10.89 0.67
CA GLN A 10 4.02 -10.06 1.41
C GLN A 10 3.32 -9.19 2.44
N ILE A 11 4.01 -8.95 3.53
CA ILE A 11 3.56 -8.07 4.60
C ILE A 11 4.63 -7.01 4.81
N PHE A 12 4.20 -5.74 4.85
CA PHE A 12 5.09 -4.60 5.03
C PHE A 12 4.77 -3.90 6.35
N ASN A 13 5.82 -3.54 7.09
CA ASN A 13 5.66 -2.70 8.28
C ASN A 13 5.81 -1.25 7.85
N PHE A 14 4.70 -0.53 7.76
CA PHE A 14 4.70 0.85 7.30
C PHE A 14 5.47 1.79 8.23
N LYS A 15 5.55 1.45 9.50
CA LYS A 15 6.29 2.26 10.48
C LYS A 15 7.77 2.35 10.16
N THR A 16 8.33 1.29 9.58
CA THR A 16 9.76 1.24 9.25
C THR A 16 10.04 1.52 7.77
N ALA A 17 9.00 1.70 6.97
CA ALA A 17 9.14 2.02 5.55
C ALA A 17 9.80 3.39 5.39
N LYS A 18 10.73 3.50 4.45
CA LYS A 18 11.46 4.74 4.18
C LYS A 18 10.90 5.48 2.98
N ASN A 19 10.47 4.75 1.98
CA ASN A 19 9.97 5.34 0.74
C ASN A 19 8.75 4.59 0.25
N ILE A 20 7.77 5.36 -0.22
CA ILE A 20 6.60 4.80 -0.91
C ILE A 20 6.32 5.69 -2.11
N TRP A 21 6.11 5.08 -3.28
CA TRP A 21 5.88 5.84 -4.51
C TRP A 21 5.07 5.02 -5.51
N ILE A 22 4.58 5.71 -6.54
CA ILE A 22 3.89 5.09 -7.67
C ILE A 22 4.82 5.18 -8.87
N GLU A 23 4.92 4.09 -9.62
CA GLU A 23 5.72 4.04 -10.83
C GLU A 23 4.90 3.47 -11.98
N GLU A 24 5.08 4.06 -13.16
CA GLU A 24 4.49 3.55 -14.38
C GLU A 24 5.34 2.38 -14.88
N ASP A 25 4.72 1.22 -15.01
CA ASP A 25 5.40 0.00 -15.45
C ASP A 25 4.76 -0.54 -16.72
N GLU A 26 5.57 -1.13 -17.58
CA GLU A 26 5.09 -1.83 -18.74
C GLU A 26 5.09 -3.32 -18.46
N VAL A 27 3.96 -3.98 -18.73
CA VAL A 27 3.83 -5.43 -18.57
C VAL A 27 3.28 -6.02 -19.85
N GLU A 28 3.64 -7.26 -20.13
CA GLU A 28 3.13 -7.98 -21.28
C GLU A 28 2.09 -8.99 -20.78
N ILE A 29 0.86 -8.85 -21.30
CA ILE A 29 -0.24 -9.77 -20.99
C ILE A 29 -0.76 -10.29 -22.32
N ASN A 30 -0.71 -11.62 -22.53
CA ASN A 30 -1.16 -12.25 -23.76
C ASN A 30 -0.49 -11.65 -25.00
N GLN A 31 0.81 -11.40 -24.95
CA GLN A 31 1.62 -10.83 -26.02
C GLN A 31 1.26 -9.38 -26.39
N ILE A 32 0.49 -8.70 -25.55
CA ILE A 32 0.15 -7.29 -25.71
C ILE A 32 0.82 -6.51 -24.57
N GLU A 33 1.58 -5.47 -24.94
CA GLU A 33 2.15 -4.58 -23.96
C GLU A 33 1.07 -3.68 -23.36
N GLN A 34 1.03 -3.63 -22.02
CA GLN A 34 0.10 -2.78 -21.31
C GLN A 34 0.86 -1.94 -20.29
N VAL A 35 0.36 -0.73 -20.09
CA VAL A 35 0.89 0.17 -19.06
C VAL A 35 0.08 -0.04 -17.78
N VAL A 36 0.79 -0.23 -16.67
CA VAL A 36 0.16 -0.34 -15.35
C VAL A 36 0.86 0.61 -14.39
N TYR A 37 0.23 0.84 -13.26
CA TYR A 37 0.75 1.75 -12.24
C TYR A 37 0.90 0.99 -10.94
N SER A 38 2.14 0.88 -10.50
CA SER A 38 2.48 0.07 -9.32
C SER A 38 2.83 0.94 -8.14
N ILE A 39 2.37 0.54 -6.97
CA ILE A 39 2.76 1.16 -5.71
C ILE A 39 3.94 0.36 -5.16
N TYR A 40 5.02 1.06 -4.89
CA TYR A 40 6.24 0.48 -4.32
C TYR A 40 6.44 0.95 -2.89
N ILE A 41 6.87 0.03 -2.04
CA ILE A 41 7.39 0.34 -0.71
C ILE A 41 8.80 -0.22 -0.63
N ASP A 42 9.77 0.66 -0.43
CA ASP A 42 11.19 0.31 -0.31
C ASP A 42 11.69 -0.61 -1.43
N GLY A 43 11.21 -0.36 -2.66
CA GLY A 43 11.63 -1.11 -3.83
C GLY A 43 10.82 -2.35 -4.16
N GLU A 44 9.84 -2.69 -3.34
CA GLU A 44 8.99 -3.85 -3.57
C GLU A 44 7.56 -3.45 -3.92
N ILE A 45 6.93 -4.19 -4.83
CA ILE A 45 5.58 -3.90 -5.30
C ILE A 45 4.55 -4.33 -4.26
N VAL A 46 3.71 -3.39 -3.86
CA VAL A 46 2.59 -3.64 -2.94
C VAL A 46 1.33 -3.95 -3.71
N GLY A 47 1.11 -3.24 -4.80
CA GLY A 47 -0.06 -3.44 -5.65
C GLY A 47 0.13 -2.82 -7.01
N THR A 48 -0.61 -3.31 -8.00
CA THR A 48 -0.55 -2.86 -9.37
C THR A 48 -1.96 -2.58 -9.88
N TYR A 49 -2.14 -1.45 -10.54
CA TYR A 49 -3.44 -0.96 -10.98
C TYR A 49 -3.41 -0.52 -12.43
N GLU A 50 -4.55 -0.62 -13.10
CA GLU A 50 -4.65 -0.28 -14.52
C GLU A 50 -4.58 1.22 -14.80
N THR A 51 -4.98 2.05 -13.83
CA THR A 51 -4.98 3.50 -14.01
C THR A 51 -4.16 4.18 -12.92
N GLU A 52 -3.58 5.32 -13.28
CA GLU A 52 -2.84 6.14 -12.32
C GLU A 52 -3.76 6.65 -11.23
N GLU A 53 -4.99 7.03 -11.59
CA GLU A 53 -5.98 7.53 -10.64
C GLU A 53 -6.27 6.50 -9.55
N ARG A 54 -6.43 5.23 -9.94
CA ARG A 54 -6.70 4.17 -8.97
C ARG A 54 -5.49 3.94 -8.06
N ALA A 55 -4.29 3.94 -8.61
CA ALA A 55 -3.08 3.81 -7.80
C ALA A 55 -2.97 4.94 -6.78
N LYS A 56 -3.27 6.17 -7.20
CA LYS A 56 -3.26 7.34 -6.30
C LYS A 56 -4.32 7.23 -5.21
N GLU A 57 -5.51 6.74 -5.55
CA GLU A 57 -6.56 6.51 -4.55
C GLU A 57 -6.11 5.51 -3.49
N VAL A 58 -5.51 4.40 -3.92
CA VAL A 58 -5.03 3.38 -3.00
C VAL A 58 -3.90 3.93 -2.13
N LEU A 59 -2.98 4.66 -2.71
CA LEU A 59 -1.91 5.31 -1.94
C LEU A 59 -2.49 6.25 -0.89
N GLN A 60 -3.51 7.03 -1.26
CA GLN A 60 -4.16 7.93 -0.32
C GLN A 60 -4.88 7.15 0.80
N GLU A 61 -5.50 6.02 0.47
CA GLU A 61 -6.11 5.15 1.49
C GLU A 61 -5.07 4.63 2.48
N ILE A 62 -3.90 4.26 1.98
CA ILE A 62 -2.78 3.81 2.84
C ILE A 62 -2.36 4.93 3.77
N ILE A 63 -2.20 6.13 3.25
CA ILE A 63 -1.81 7.31 4.04
C ILE A 63 -2.86 7.60 5.11
N ASN A 64 -4.13 7.60 4.73
CA ASN A 64 -5.23 7.87 5.66
C ASN A 64 -5.29 6.80 6.76
N ALA A 65 -5.11 5.54 6.40
CA ALA A 65 -5.10 4.46 7.38
C ALA A 65 -3.94 4.63 8.38
N TYR A 66 -2.78 5.07 7.91
CA TYR A 66 -1.64 5.32 8.78
C TYR A 66 -1.89 6.49 9.72
N LEU A 67 -2.49 7.57 9.22
CA LEU A 67 -2.82 8.72 10.05
C LEU A 67 -3.84 8.35 11.13
N ASP A 68 -4.87 7.59 10.79
CA ASP A 68 -5.86 7.10 11.75
C ASP A 68 -5.19 6.25 12.83
N CYS A 69 -4.25 5.41 12.42
CA CYS A 69 -3.50 4.57 13.36
C CYS A 69 -2.70 5.41 14.34
N ASN A 70 -2.07 6.49 13.87
CA ASN A 70 -1.32 7.41 14.72
C ASN A 70 -2.22 8.17 15.68
N GLU A 71 -3.40 8.60 15.26
CA GLU A 71 -4.37 9.26 16.12
C GLU A 71 -4.85 8.31 17.22
N GLU A 72 -5.14 7.08 16.87
CA GLU A 72 -5.53 6.06 17.84
C GLU A 72 -4.42 5.85 18.90
N ASN A 73 -3.17 5.85 18.47
CA ASN A 73 -2.03 5.65 19.36
C ASN A 73 -1.91 6.73 20.44
N ILE A 74 -2.40 7.93 20.19
CA ILE A 74 -2.40 9.01 21.19
C ILE A 74 -3.31 8.63 22.36
N TYR A 75 -4.43 7.99 22.10
CA TYR A 75 -5.39 7.58 23.11
C TYR A 75 -5.09 6.20 23.67
N GLU A 76 -4.37 5.38 22.93
CA GLU A 76 -4.11 3.99 23.27
C GLU A 76 -2.79 3.76 24.03
N LYS A 77 -2.05 4.81 24.32
CA LYS A 77 -0.77 4.64 25.04
C LYS A 77 -0.93 3.95 26.40
N PHE A 78 -2.14 3.90 26.93
CA PHE A 78 -2.48 3.22 28.19
C PHE A 78 -3.29 1.94 27.95
N ALA A 79 -3.55 1.59 26.70
CA ALA A 79 -4.30 0.42 26.33
C ALA A 79 -3.48 -0.38 25.33
N TYR A 80 -4.05 -1.41 24.77
CA TYR A 80 -3.36 -2.21 23.78
C TYR A 80 -3.17 -1.40 22.50
N VAL A 81 -1.92 -1.31 22.04
CA VAL A 81 -1.66 -0.81 20.71
C VAL A 81 -2.08 -1.92 19.74
N LYS A 82 -3.26 -1.79 19.21
CA LYS A 82 -3.70 -2.70 18.16
C LYS A 82 -2.94 -2.36 16.89
N ASN A 83 -2.17 -3.30 16.39
CA ASN A 83 -1.58 -3.16 15.08
C ASN A 83 -2.71 -3.13 14.06
N LYS A 84 -2.84 -2.01 13.37
CA LYS A 84 -3.80 -1.89 12.30
C LYS A 84 -3.27 -2.61 11.06
N VAL A 85 -4.14 -3.35 10.41
CA VAL A 85 -3.83 -4.07 9.18
C VAL A 85 -4.56 -3.40 8.02
N TYR A 86 -3.82 -3.05 6.99
CA TYR A 86 -4.39 -2.55 5.75
C TYR A 86 -4.19 -3.59 4.65
N GLU A 87 -5.28 -4.04 4.05
CA GLU A 87 -5.22 -4.95 2.93
C GLU A 87 -5.30 -4.16 1.63
N THR A 88 -4.28 -4.31 0.79
CA THR A 88 -4.21 -3.61 -0.49
C THR A 88 -5.31 -4.12 -1.42
N PRO A 89 -6.16 -3.23 -1.96
CA PRO A 89 -7.24 -3.63 -2.85
C PRO A 89 -6.74 -4.41 -4.06
N LYS A 90 -7.52 -5.40 -4.47
CA LYS A 90 -7.20 -6.23 -5.61
C LYS A 90 -7.37 -5.46 -6.93
N GLU A 91 -8.30 -4.53 -6.96
CA GLU A 91 -8.57 -3.71 -8.14
C GLU A 91 -8.71 -2.24 -7.79
#